data_7df4cf0be200cb67b0c91e7b731f7704
#
_entry.id   7df4cf0be200cb67b0c91e7b731f7704
#
_cell.length_a   1.000
_cell.length_b   1.000
_cell.length_c   1.000
_cell.angle_alpha   90.00
_cell.angle_beta   90.00
_cell.angle_gamma   90.00
#
_symmetry.space_group_name_H-M   'P 1'
#
loop_
_entity.id
_entity.type
_entity.pdbx_description
1 polymer ?
#
loop_
_entity_poly.entity_id
_entity_poly.type
_entity_poly.pdbx_seq_one_letter_code
_entity_poly.pdbx_strand_id
1 'polypeptide(L)'
;MVRQVNKHEGFLYCHMVEPRLSYNGMFAADDRRRVPHGLLPFRKIFHGTFIAAGAYDLEEGNEVVASGYTDLVAYGRLFLANPDLPKRFELGAPLNKYDRSTFYTQDPVIGYTDYPFLEDDHDEPPVHA
;
A
#
# COMPACT_ATOMS: atom_id res chain seq x y z
N MET A 1 -22.44 10.24 0.43
CA MET A 1 -21.55 9.86 1.55
C MET A 1 -20.47 10.92 1.80
N VAL A 2 -19.44 11.13 0.96
CA VAL A 2 -18.32 12.08 1.23
C VAL A 2 -18.79 13.52 1.50
N ARG A 3 -19.79 14.05 0.77
CA ARG A 3 -20.39 15.37 1.05
C ARG A 3 -21.01 15.48 2.44
N GLN A 4 -21.50 14.37 3.00
CA GLN A 4 -22.05 14.38 4.37
C GLN A 4 -20.93 14.39 5.39
N VAL A 5 -19.84 13.65 5.15
CA VAL A 5 -18.66 13.64 6.03
C VAL A 5 -18.09 15.04 6.20
N ASN A 6 -18.00 15.83 5.11
CA ASN A 6 -17.51 17.22 5.18
C ASN A 6 -18.36 18.17 6.03
N LYS A 7 -19.61 17.80 6.37
CA LYS A 7 -20.47 18.61 7.23
C LYS A 7 -20.16 18.43 8.72
N HIS A 8 -19.34 17.46 9.06
CA HIS A 8 -18.96 17.17 10.42
C HIS A 8 -17.52 17.62 10.65
N GLU A 9 -17.34 18.52 11.60
CA GLU A 9 -16.01 18.92 12.04
C GLU A 9 -15.31 17.78 12.78
N GLY A 10 -13.99 17.67 12.64
CA GLY A 10 -13.17 16.70 13.38
C GLY A 10 -12.85 15.41 12.64
N PHE A 11 -13.27 15.22 11.40
CA PHE A 11 -12.74 14.12 10.58
C PHE A 11 -11.28 14.41 10.18
N LEU A 12 -10.37 13.55 10.62
CA LEU A 12 -8.94 13.71 10.35
C LEU A 12 -8.58 13.36 8.90
N TYR A 13 -9.15 12.28 8.39
CA TYR A 13 -8.87 11.80 7.03
C TYR A 13 -10.06 11.03 6.44
N CYS A 14 -10.01 10.87 5.13
CA CYS A 14 -10.88 9.97 4.38
C CYS A 14 -10.00 8.93 3.68
N HIS A 15 -10.18 7.66 4.02
CA HIS A 15 -9.46 6.54 3.39
C HIS A 15 -10.39 5.81 2.43
N MET A 16 -10.01 5.73 1.18
CA MET A 16 -10.79 5.06 0.14
C MET A 16 -9.92 4.08 -0.67
N VAL A 17 -10.59 3.05 -1.17
CA VAL A 17 -9.95 2.00 -1.98
C VAL A 17 -10.38 2.16 -3.44
N GLU A 18 -9.41 2.09 -4.35
CA GLU A 18 -9.66 2.14 -5.78
C GLU A 18 -10.61 1.03 -6.22
N PRO A 19 -11.60 1.34 -7.08
CA PRO A 19 -12.57 0.36 -7.57
C PRO A 19 -11.93 -0.72 -8.44
N ARG A 20 -10.69 -0.53 -8.89
CA ARG A 20 -9.90 -1.52 -9.65
C ARG A 20 -9.50 -2.75 -8.83
N LEU A 21 -9.67 -2.74 -7.52
CA LEU A 21 -9.53 -3.93 -6.70
C LEU A 21 -10.78 -4.80 -6.87
N SER A 22 -10.72 -5.75 -7.81
CA SER A 22 -11.70 -6.81 -7.85
C SER A 22 -11.54 -7.72 -6.64
N TYR A 23 -12.66 -8.06 -6.01
CA TYR A 23 -12.71 -9.00 -4.88
C TYR A 23 -12.05 -10.35 -5.22
N ASN A 24 -12.06 -10.74 -6.48
CA ASN A 24 -11.50 -12.00 -6.98
C ASN A 24 -10.04 -11.90 -7.47
N GLY A 25 -9.39 -10.76 -7.34
CA GLY A 25 -7.97 -10.60 -7.68
C GLY A 25 -7.62 -10.84 -9.16
N MET A 26 -8.59 -10.66 -10.06
CA MET A 26 -8.46 -11.05 -11.47
C MET A 26 -7.79 -10.02 -12.39
N PHE A 27 -7.31 -8.89 -11.86
CA PHE A 27 -6.50 -8.00 -12.69
C PHE A 27 -5.04 -8.41 -12.62
N ALA A 28 -4.47 -8.81 -13.76
CA ALA A 28 -3.03 -8.93 -13.90
C ALA A 28 -2.36 -7.58 -13.62
N ALA A 29 -1.09 -7.59 -13.23
CA ALA A 29 -0.37 -6.35 -12.90
C ALA A 29 -0.41 -5.32 -14.04
N ASP A 30 -0.42 -5.78 -15.29
CA ASP A 30 -0.53 -4.96 -16.50
C ASP A 30 -1.92 -4.31 -16.69
N ASP A 31 -2.98 -4.97 -16.24
CA ASP A 31 -4.34 -4.43 -16.40
C ASP A 31 -4.66 -3.32 -15.40
N ARG A 32 -3.96 -3.26 -14.28
CA ARG A 32 -4.16 -2.24 -13.24
C ARG A 32 -3.86 -0.83 -13.73
N ARG A 33 -2.81 -0.66 -14.53
CA ARG A 33 -2.41 0.64 -15.10
C ARG A 33 -3.38 1.14 -16.18
N ARG A 34 -4.23 0.27 -16.71
CA ARG A 34 -5.26 0.61 -17.72
C ARG A 34 -6.57 1.07 -17.11
N VAL A 35 -6.79 0.82 -15.81
CA VAL A 35 -8.00 1.25 -15.12
C VAL A 35 -7.80 2.66 -14.59
N PRO A 36 -8.60 3.65 -14.99
CA PRO A 36 -8.47 5.01 -14.50
C PRO A 36 -8.59 5.09 -12.98
N HIS A 37 -7.89 6.04 -12.38
CA HIS A 37 -8.03 6.37 -10.96
C HIS A 37 -9.45 6.85 -10.67
N GLY A 38 -10.22 6.03 -9.94
CA GLY A 38 -11.66 6.24 -9.72
C GLY A 38 -12.00 7.15 -8.55
N LEU A 39 -11.01 7.56 -7.74
CA LEU A 39 -11.26 8.31 -6.50
C LEU A 39 -11.26 9.82 -6.68
N LEU A 40 -10.87 10.35 -7.85
CA LEU A 40 -10.78 11.79 -8.10
C LEU A 40 -12.07 12.56 -7.75
N PRO A 41 -13.28 12.08 -8.05
CA PRO A 41 -14.51 12.79 -7.67
C PRO A 41 -14.68 12.92 -6.15
N PHE A 42 -14.21 11.93 -5.39
CA PHE A 42 -14.28 11.95 -3.93
C PHE A 42 -13.20 12.85 -3.34
N ARG A 43 -11.98 12.79 -3.89
CA ARG A 43 -10.86 13.68 -3.53
C ARG A 43 -11.26 15.15 -3.67
N LYS A 44 -11.92 15.52 -4.77
CA LYS A 44 -12.36 16.90 -5.03
C LYS A 44 -13.42 17.42 -4.05
N ILE A 45 -14.15 16.51 -3.42
CA ILE A 45 -15.22 16.86 -2.47
C ILE A 45 -14.69 16.90 -1.03
N PHE A 46 -13.78 16.00 -0.65
CA PHE A 46 -13.26 15.93 0.71
C PHE A 46 -12.16 16.98 0.93
N HIS A 47 -12.29 17.79 1.98
CA HIS A 47 -11.39 18.91 2.23
C HIS A 47 -10.23 18.61 3.17
N GLY A 48 -10.23 17.44 3.84
CA GLY A 48 -9.18 16.98 4.74
C GLY A 48 -8.13 16.10 4.03
N THR A 49 -7.33 15.42 4.83
CA THR A 49 -6.33 14.46 4.35
C THR A 49 -7.01 13.29 3.66
N PHE A 50 -6.61 13.00 2.43
CA PHE A 50 -7.15 11.91 1.63
C PHE A 50 -6.12 10.80 1.47
N ILE A 51 -6.52 9.57 1.79
CA ILE A 51 -5.68 8.37 1.70
C ILE A 51 -6.26 7.46 0.64
N ALA A 52 -5.47 7.14 -0.39
CA ALA A 52 -5.85 6.17 -1.40
C ALA A 52 -5.18 4.82 -1.14
N ALA A 53 -5.92 3.75 -1.34
CA ALA A 53 -5.40 2.38 -1.39
C ALA A 53 -5.85 1.71 -2.68
N GLY A 54 -5.27 0.58 -3.06
CA GLY A 54 -5.77 -0.15 -4.22
C GLY A 54 -4.69 -0.61 -5.18
N ALA A 55 -3.78 -1.46 -4.68
CA ALA A 55 -2.75 -2.13 -5.46
C ALA A 55 -1.75 -1.17 -6.15
N TYR A 56 -1.44 -0.07 -5.51
CA TYR A 56 -0.35 0.80 -5.90
C TYR A 56 1.00 0.08 -5.75
N ASP A 57 1.91 0.36 -6.66
CA ASP A 57 3.35 0.14 -6.50
C ASP A 57 4.05 1.44 -6.10
N LEU A 58 5.38 1.42 -5.98
CA LEU A 58 6.15 2.60 -5.58
C LEU A 58 6.02 3.74 -6.60
N GLU A 59 6.15 3.43 -7.90
CA GLU A 59 6.12 4.41 -8.98
C GLU A 59 4.77 5.11 -9.05
N GLU A 60 3.69 4.33 -9.14
CA GLU A 60 2.33 4.85 -9.20
C GLU A 60 1.95 5.59 -7.89
N GLY A 61 2.40 5.08 -6.74
CA GLY A 61 2.19 5.73 -5.46
C GLY A 61 2.82 7.12 -5.40
N ASN A 62 4.04 7.27 -5.89
CA ASN A 62 4.72 8.56 -6.00
C ASN A 62 4.00 9.50 -6.97
N GLU A 63 3.56 9.00 -8.12
CA GLU A 63 2.83 9.79 -9.12
C GLU A 63 1.52 10.36 -8.57
N VAL A 64 0.72 9.54 -7.88
CA VAL A 64 -0.59 10.00 -7.37
C VAL A 64 -0.45 10.98 -6.21
N VAL A 65 0.61 10.89 -5.41
CA VAL A 65 0.92 11.89 -4.39
C VAL A 65 1.44 13.17 -5.04
N ALA A 66 2.39 13.09 -5.95
CA ALA A 66 2.97 14.24 -6.63
C ALA A 66 1.93 15.04 -7.45
N SER A 67 0.95 14.36 -8.05
CA SER A 67 -0.14 15.00 -8.79
C SER A 67 -1.23 15.63 -7.91
N GLY A 68 -1.20 15.40 -6.59
CA GLY A 68 -2.24 15.84 -5.66
C GLY A 68 -3.54 15.02 -5.73
N TYR A 69 -3.53 13.89 -6.42
CA TYR A 69 -4.65 12.97 -6.46
C TYR A 69 -4.98 12.42 -5.06
N THR A 70 -3.97 12.15 -4.26
CA THR A 70 -4.09 11.77 -2.86
C THR A 70 -2.98 12.43 -2.04
N ASP A 71 -3.16 12.53 -0.73
CA ASP A 71 -2.11 13.01 0.17
C ASP A 71 -1.21 11.87 0.64
N LEU A 72 -1.78 10.68 0.83
CA LEU A 72 -1.09 9.48 1.29
C LEU A 72 -1.56 8.25 0.52
N VAL A 73 -0.68 7.25 0.40
CA VAL A 73 -1.01 5.94 -0.16
C VAL A 73 -0.90 4.87 0.91
N ALA A 74 -1.92 4.03 1.02
CA ALA A 74 -1.91 2.89 1.92
C ALA A 74 -1.55 1.60 1.16
N TYR A 75 -0.51 0.93 1.64
CA TYR A 75 -0.03 -0.34 1.11
C TYR A 75 -0.44 -1.49 2.03
N GLY A 76 -1.35 -2.36 1.60
CA GLY A 76 -1.77 -3.54 2.37
C GLY A 76 -0.87 -4.74 2.11
N ARG A 77 -1.13 -5.44 1.01
CA ARG A 77 -0.46 -6.72 0.67
C ARG A 77 1.06 -6.61 0.53
N LEU A 78 1.55 -5.52 -0.02
CA LEU A 78 2.99 -5.28 -0.12
C LEU A 78 3.61 -5.09 1.27
N PHE A 79 2.94 -4.37 2.16
CA PHE A 79 3.45 -4.15 3.51
C PHE A 79 3.38 -5.42 4.36
N LEU A 80 2.34 -6.24 4.17
CA LEU A 80 2.24 -7.55 4.83
C LEU A 80 3.46 -8.42 4.53
N ALA A 81 3.87 -8.51 3.26
CA ALA A 81 5.00 -9.34 2.83
C ALA A 81 6.38 -8.67 3.00
N ASN A 82 6.42 -7.39 3.29
CA ASN A 82 7.64 -6.61 3.44
C ASN A 82 7.53 -5.74 4.70
N PRO A 83 7.88 -6.28 5.89
CA PRO A 83 7.76 -5.54 7.14
C PRO A 83 8.59 -4.25 7.14
N ASP A 84 9.61 -4.17 6.32
CA ASP A 84 10.51 -3.05 6.07
C ASP A 84 10.22 -2.33 4.74
N LEU A 85 8.99 -2.34 4.26
CA LEU A 85 8.61 -1.78 2.95
C LEU A 85 9.13 -0.36 2.70
N PRO A 86 9.09 0.58 3.64
CA PRO A 86 9.65 1.91 3.43
C PRO A 86 11.14 1.89 3.10
N LYS A 87 11.94 1.07 3.80
CA LYS A 87 13.38 0.91 3.54
C LYS A 87 13.62 0.30 2.15
N ARG A 88 12.85 -0.71 1.78
CA ARG A 88 12.93 -1.31 0.44
C ARG A 88 12.59 -0.32 -0.66
N PHE A 89 11.59 0.50 -0.46
CA PHE A 89 11.23 1.57 -1.39
C PHE A 89 12.33 2.62 -1.53
N GLU A 90 12.90 3.07 -0.41
CA GLU A 90 13.99 4.03 -0.40
C GLU A 90 15.22 3.54 -1.15
N LEU A 91 15.57 2.26 -0.98
CA LEU A 91 16.75 1.64 -1.59
C LEU A 91 16.49 1.08 -3.00
N GLY A 92 15.24 1.08 -3.48
CA GLY A 92 14.88 0.38 -4.72
C GLY A 92 15.13 -1.14 -4.64
N ALA A 93 15.05 -1.70 -3.42
CA ALA A 93 15.35 -3.10 -3.16
C ALA A 93 14.21 -4.03 -3.64
N PRO A 94 14.51 -5.31 -3.94
CA PRO A 94 13.51 -6.28 -4.34
C PRO A 94 12.49 -6.52 -3.21
N LEU A 95 11.22 -6.71 -3.61
CA LEU A 95 10.14 -6.97 -2.68
C LEU A 95 9.88 -8.46 -2.54
N ASN A 96 9.57 -8.90 -1.31
CA ASN A 96 9.02 -10.23 -1.07
C ASN A 96 7.66 -10.36 -1.73
N LYS A 97 7.40 -11.53 -2.30
CA LYS A 97 6.10 -11.84 -2.87
C LYS A 97 5.15 -12.32 -1.76
N TYR A 98 3.97 -11.72 -1.66
CA TYR A 98 2.94 -12.17 -0.72
C TYR A 98 2.31 -13.50 -1.18
N ASP A 99 1.98 -14.35 -0.23
CA ASP A 99 1.21 -15.57 -0.46
C ASP A 99 -0.27 -15.33 -0.12
N ARG A 100 -1.13 -15.41 -1.13
CA ARG A 100 -2.57 -15.20 -0.98
C ARG A 100 -3.26 -16.32 -0.21
N SER A 101 -2.69 -17.53 -0.21
CA SER A 101 -3.28 -18.68 0.49
C SER A 101 -3.20 -18.53 2.01
N THR A 102 -2.27 -17.71 2.50
CA THR A 102 -2.11 -17.42 3.92
C THR A 102 -2.90 -16.20 4.41
N PHE A 103 -3.57 -15.47 3.49
CA PHE A 103 -4.45 -14.37 3.89
C PHE A 103 -5.59 -14.90 4.76
N TYR A 104 -5.79 -14.30 5.91
CA TYR A 104 -6.83 -14.68 6.87
C TYR A 104 -6.68 -16.11 7.45
N THR A 105 -5.45 -16.67 7.43
CA THR A 105 -5.18 -17.92 8.15
C THR A 105 -5.42 -17.77 9.66
N GLN A 106 -5.75 -18.90 10.32
CA GLN A 106 -5.90 -18.93 11.78
C GLN A 106 -4.54 -18.98 12.51
N ASP A 107 -3.46 -19.28 11.80
CA ASP A 107 -2.11 -19.27 12.36
C ASP A 107 -1.66 -17.83 12.59
N PRO A 108 -1.20 -17.47 13.80
CA PRO A 108 -0.80 -16.09 14.10
C PRO A 108 0.59 -15.71 13.53
N VAL A 109 1.35 -16.65 12.99
CA VAL A 109 2.71 -16.47 12.49
C VAL A 109 2.76 -16.56 10.97
N ILE A 110 2.25 -17.66 10.40
CA ILE A 110 2.35 -17.96 8.97
C ILE A 110 1.62 -16.91 8.13
N GLY A 111 2.37 -16.23 7.28
CA GLY A 111 1.87 -15.19 6.40
C GLY A 111 1.63 -13.82 7.07
N TYR A 112 2.03 -13.67 8.34
CA TYR A 112 1.91 -12.41 9.09
C TYR A 112 3.25 -11.89 9.60
N THR A 113 4.03 -12.74 10.28
CA THR A 113 5.27 -12.33 10.95
C THR A 113 6.51 -13.09 10.50
N ASP A 114 6.37 -13.99 9.55
CA ASP A 114 7.41 -14.88 9.03
C ASP A 114 8.04 -14.38 7.70
N TYR A 115 7.61 -13.25 7.18
CA TYR A 115 8.25 -12.65 6.02
C TYR A 115 9.61 -12.05 6.38
N PRO A 116 10.66 -12.30 5.55
CA PRO A 116 11.99 -11.84 5.86
C PRO A 116 12.15 -10.34 5.65
N PHE A 117 12.93 -9.72 6.52
CA PHE A 117 13.46 -8.38 6.33
C PHE A 117 14.51 -8.38 5.22
N LEU A 118 14.80 -7.19 4.69
CA LEU A 118 15.97 -6.97 3.86
C LEU A 118 17.21 -7.18 4.75
N GLU A 119 18.08 -8.09 4.33
CA GLU A 119 19.35 -8.30 5.03
C GLU A 119 20.17 -7.01 4.99
N ASP A 120 20.63 -6.54 6.12
CA ASP A 120 21.61 -5.47 6.16
C ASP A 120 22.95 -6.07 5.74
N ASP A 121 23.63 -5.49 4.75
CA ASP A 121 24.98 -5.87 4.29
C ASP A 121 26.07 -5.68 5.40
N HIS A 122 25.67 -5.60 6.66
CA HIS A 122 26.51 -5.34 7.81
C HIS A 122 26.66 -6.50 8.80
N ASP A 123 26.14 -7.71 8.49
CA ASP A 123 26.53 -8.90 9.22
C ASP A 123 27.86 -9.45 8.65
N GLU A 124 28.92 -8.65 8.72
CA GLU A 124 30.27 -9.21 8.79
C GLU A 124 30.37 -9.96 10.12
N PRO A 125 30.65 -11.28 10.11
CA PRO A 125 30.85 -12.01 11.36
C PRO A 125 32.01 -11.38 12.10
N PRO A 126 31.97 -11.29 13.45
CA PRO A 126 33.06 -10.69 14.19
C PRO A 126 34.35 -11.44 13.85
N VAL A 127 35.31 -10.71 13.34
CA VAL A 127 36.68 -11.21 13.12
C VAL A 127 37.24 -11.55 14.48
N HIS A 128 37.20 -12.83 14.85
CA HIS A 128 37.92 -13.33 16.02
C HIS A 128 39.42 -13.15 15.75
N ALA A 129 39.99 -12.15 16.40
CA ALA A 129 41.44 -12.03 16.54
C ALA A 129 41.99 -13.07 17.53
#